data_18d704ba3c4cd819065bfead604ee9d1
#
_entry.id   18d704ba3c4cd819065bfead604ee9d1
#
_cell.length_a   1.000
_cell.length_b   1.000
_cell.length_c   1.000
_cell.angle_alpha   90.00
_cell.angle_beta   90.00
_cell.angle_gamma   90.00
#
_symmetry.space_group_name_H-M   'P 1'
#
loop_
_entity.id
_entity.type
_entity.pdbx_description
1 polymer ?
#
loop_
_entity_poly.entity_id
_entity_poly.type
_entity_poly.pdbx_seq_one_letter_code
_entity_poly.pdbx_strand_id
1 'polypeptide(L)'
;MTFGDVLFATNKSDLRASGMTNVSKLAQFLQESPDRKVIIEGYTDSTGSDSYNQSLSERRASSVRTALVKMGVDPARIVTQGYGKEFPVADNTSVSGRAMNRRVEVTISNDNQPVAPRSTMSAN
;
A
#
# COMPACT_ATOMS: atom_id res chain seq x y z
N MET A 1 4.84 -6.66 -4.76
CA MET A 1 5.37 -5.36 -5.25
C MET A 1 5.38 -4.37 -4.10
N THR A 2 6.45 -3.64 -3.93
CA THR A 2 6.58 -2.67 -2.85
C THR A 2 6.80 -1.28 -3.43
N PHE A 3 5.98 -0.33 -3.00
CA PHE A 3 6.17 1.08 -3.31
C PHE A 3 6.77 1.78 -2.08
N GLY A 4 7.90 2.45 -2.28
CA GLY A 4 8.58 3.13 -1.20
C GLY A 4 8.00 4.50 -0.88
N ASP A 5 8.68 5.17 0.05
CA ASP A 5 8.29 6.48 0.58
C ASP A 5 8.16 7.57 -0.51
N VAL A 6 8.91 7.43 -1.59
CA VAL A 6 8.89 8.42 -2.68
C VAL A 6 7.53 8.51 -3.40
N LEU A 7 6.63 7.56 -3.16
CA LEU A 7 5.29 7.57 -3.74
C LEU A 7 4.46 8.76 -3.24
N PHE A 8 4.72 9.21 -2.03
CA PHE A 8 3.96 10.27 -1.35
C PHE A 8 4.89 11.38 -0.89
N ALA A 9 4.33 12.58 -0.72
CA ALA A 9 5.04 13.65 -0.03
C ALA A 9 5.13 13.32 1.48
N THR A 10 6.14 13.91 2.16
CA THR A 10 6.35 13.68 3.60
C THR A 10 5.09 13.98 4.40
N ASN A 11 4.67 13.04 5.24
CA ASN A 11 3.46 13.11 6.08
C ASN A 11 2.16 13.32 5.28
N LYS A 12 2.20 13.06 3.98
CA LYS A 12 1.03 13.21 3.11
C LYS A 12 0.57 11.85 2.60
N SER A 13 -0.69 11.80 2.20
CA SER A 13 -1.27 10.62 1.54
C SER A 13 -1.57 10.89 0.07
N ASP A 14 -1.27 12.09 -0.43
CA ASP A 14 -1.46 12.42 -1.85
C ASP A 14 -0.30 11.85 -2.66
N LEU A 15 -0.62 11.20 -3.76
CA LEU A 15 0.39 10.60 -4.64
C LEU A 15 1.17 11.69 -5.38
N ARG A 16 2.50 11.51 -5.41
CA ARG A 16 3.37 12.37 -6.21
C ARG A 16 3.30 11.93 -7.68
N ALA A 17 3.76 12.79 -8.59
CA ALA A 17 3.75 12.49 -10.03
C ALA A 17 4.48 11.16 -10.34
N SER A 18 5.63 10.92 -9.68
CA SER A 18 6.36 9.66 -9.86
C SER A 18 5.58 8.46 -9.35
N GLY A 19 4.83 8.66 -8.26
CA GLY A 19 3.94 7.62 -7.72
C GLY A 19 2.80 7.31 -8.67
N MET A 20 2.21 8.33 -9.29
CA MET A 20 1.14 8.15 -10.27
C MET A 20 1.61 7.32 -11.47
N THR A 21 2.85 7.51 -11.92
CA THR A 21 3.41 6.72 -12.99
C THR A 21 3.48 5.23 -12.63
N ASN A 22 3.94 4.93 -11.41
CA ASN A 22 4.03 3.55 -10.93
C ASN A 22 2.65 2.92 -10.76
N VAL A 23 1.69 3.66 -10.24
CA VAL A 23 0.32 3.19 -10.06
C VAL A 23 -0.35 2.96 -11.42
N SER A 24 -0.04 3.82 -12.40
CA SER A 24 -0.56 3.66 -13.77
C SER A 24 -0.10 2.33 -14.40
N LYS A 25 1.16 1.95 -14.19
CA LYS A 25 1.67 0.66 -14.68
C LYS A 25 0.95 -0.51 -14.00
N LEU A 26 0.69 -0.40 -12.71
CA LEU A 26 -0.08 -1.41 -11.97
C LEU A 26 -1.51 -1.51 -12.51
N ALA A 27 -2.16 -0.38 -12.77
CA ALA A 27 -3.49 -0.34 -13.33
C ALA A 27 -3.55 -1.05 -14.69
N GLN A 28 -2.56 -0.78 -15.54
CA GLN A 28 -2.47 -1.42 -16.85
C GLN A 28 -2.37 -2.93 -16.72
N PHE A 29 -1.50 -3.41 -15.83
CA PHE A 29 -1.37 -4.85 -15.58
C PHE A 29 -2.69 -5.47 -15.12
N LEU A 30 -3.40 -4.82 -14.20
CA LEU A 30 -4.66 -5.32 -13.68
C LEU A 30 -5.77 -5.32 -14.73
N GLN A 31 -5.77 -4.35 -15.64
CA GLN A 31 -6.71 -4.31 -16.75
C GLN A 31 -6.47 -5.44 -17.75
N GLU A 32 -5.21 -5.82 -17.95
CA GLU A 32 -4.84 -6.92 -18.81
C GLU A 32 -5.08 -8.29 -18.17
N SER A 33 -5.33 -8.33 -16.87
CA SER A 33 -5.54 -9.56 -16.10
C SER A 33 -6.80 -9.42 -15.26
N PRO A 34 -8.00 -9.38 -15.88
CA PRO A 34 -9.24 -8.97 -15.20
C PRO A 34 -9.71 -9.89 -14.07
N ASP A 35 -9.20 -11.13 -14.01
CA ASP A 35 -9.59 -12.07 -12.95
C ASP A 35 -8.75 -11.93 -11.68
N ARG A 36 -7.68 -11.13 -11.71
CA ARG A 36 -6.82 -10.99 -10.55
C ARG A 36 -7.37 -9.98 -9.56
N LYS A 37 -7.18 -10.28 -8.29
CA LYS A 37 -7.51 -9.38 -7.18
C LYS A 37 -6.24 -8.82 -6.58
N VAL A 38 -6.37 -7.73 -5.83
CA VAL A 38 -5.20 -7.04 -5.28
C VAL A 38 -5.49 -6.60 -3.85
N ILE A 39 -4.50 -6.75 -2.97
CA ILE A 39 -4.52 -6.13 -1.65
C ILE A 39 -3.41 -5.09 -1.56
N ILE A 40 -3.77 -3.93 -1.02
CA ILE A 40 -2.86 -2.80 -0.85
C ILE A 40 -2.70 -2.56 0.64
N GLU A 41 -1.47 -2.70 1.15
CA GLU A 41 -1.19 -2.64 2.58
C GLU A 41 -0.19 -1.51 2.87
N GLY A 42 -0.59 -0.58 3.74
CA GLY A 42 0.22 0.58 4.08
C GLY A 42 0.94 0.41 5.41
N TYR A 43 2.17 0.94 5.49
CA TYR A 43 3.03 0.88 6.67
C TYR A 43 3.73 2.21 6.89
N THR A 44 4.08 2.48 8.15
CA THR A 44 4.85 3.66 8.54
C THR A 44 6.11 3.24 9.30
N ASP A 45 7.00 4.21 9.57
CA ASP A 45 8.06 3.99 10.56
C ASP A 45 7.50 4.19 11.97
N SER A 46 8.37 4.15 12.99
CA SER A 46 7.95 4.25 14.38
C SER A 46 7.84 5.69 14.90
N THR A 47 8.02 6.69 14.06
CA THR A 47 7.98 8.10 14.47
C THR A 47 6.53 8.57 14.63
N GLY A 48 6.24 9.23 15.75
CA GLY A 48 4.91 9.77 16.02
C GLY A 48 4.01 8.81 16.78
N SER A 49 2.74 9.20 16.96
CA SER A 49 1.79 8.41 17.74
C SER A 49 1.28 7.21 16.92
N ASP A 50 0.82 6.19 17.64
CA ASP A 50 0.25 5.00 17.01
C ASP A 50 -0.99 5.33 16.19
N SER A 51 -1.88 6.18 16.73
CA SER A 51 -3.11 6.56 16.04
C SER A 51 -2.83 7.37 14.77
N TYR A 52 -1.85 8.26 14.81
CA TYR A 52 -1.44 9.03 13.63
C TYR A 52 -0.92 8.10 12.53
N ASN A 53 -0.04 7.18 12.90
CA ASN A 53 0.57 6.24 11.96
C ASN A 53 -0.46 5.27 11.38
N GLN A 54 -1.39 4.80 12.21
CA GLN A 54 -2.47 3.94 11.74
C GLN A 54 -3.30 4.67 10.69
N SER A 55 -3.71 5.90 10.98
CA SER A 55 -4.49 6.72 10.06
C SER A 55 -3.73 7.02 8.77
N LEU A 56 -2.44 7.37 8.86
CA LEU A 56 -1.62 7.70 7.70
C LEU A 56 -1.46 6.49 6.78
N SER A 57 -1.20 5.31 7.36
CA SER A 57 -1.02 4.08 6.58
C SER A 57 -2.32 3.69 5.86
N GLU A 58 -3.46 3.84 6.52
CA GLU A 58 -4.77 3.58 5.90
C GLU A 58 -5.04 4.54 4.74
N ARG A 59 -4.77 5.83 4.95
CA ARG A 59 -5.00 6.85 3.92
C ARG A 59 -4.09 6.65 2.72
N ARG A 60 -2.85 6.23 2.93
CA ARG A 60 -1.91 5.95 1.84
C ARG A 60 -2.35 4.74 1.01
N ALA A 61 -2.78 3.67 1.66
CA ALA A 61 -3.32 2.51 0.96
C ALA A 61 -4.58 2.89 0.18
N SER A 62 -5.46 3.68 0.78
CA SER A 62 -6.68 4.16 0.15
C SER A 62 -6.41 5.08 -1.04
N SER A 63 -5.36 5.88 -0.99
CA SER A 63 -4.98 6.76 -2.11
C SER A 63 -4.57 5.95 -3.34
N VAL A 64 -3.84 4.86 -3.14
CA VAL A 64 -3.47 3.96 -4.24
C VAL A 64 -4.72 3.33 -4.83
N ARG A 65 -5.64 2.86 -3.98
CA ARG A 65 -6.93 2.29 -4.43
C ARG A 65 -7.72 3.30 -5.26
N THR A 66 -7.85 4.51 -4.76
CA THR A 66 -8.59 5.57 -5.46
C THR A 66 -7.99 5.84 -6.84
N ALA A 67 -6.67 5.89 -6.94
CA ALA A 67 -5.99 6.10 -8.22
C ALA A 67 -6.26 4.94 -9.19
N LEU A 68 -6.21 3.70 -8.71
CA LEU A 68 -6.51 2.53 -9.55
C LEU A 68 -7.95 2.56 -10.05
N VAL A 69 -8.89 2.92 -9.19
CA VAL A 69 -10.31 3.02 -9.57
C VAL A 69 -10.51 4.09 -10.65
N LYS A 70 -9.85 5.25 -10.49
CA LYS A 70 -9.92 6.32 -11.50
C LYS A 70 -9.32 5.89 -12.83
N MET A 71 -8.39 4.95 -12.81
CA MET A 71 -7.76 4.40 -14.02
C MET A 71 -8.51 3.20 -14.60
N GLY A 72 -9.69 2.90 -14.06
CA GLY A 72 -10.58 1.89 -14.64
C GLY A 72 -10.56 0.51 -13.98
N VAL A 73 -9.87 0.35 -12.86
CA VAL A 73 -9.87 -0.92 -12.13
C VAL A 73 -11.12 -1.00 -11.25
N ASP A 74 -11.85 -2.12 -11.33
CA ASP A 74 -13.07 -2.33 -10.55
C ASP A 74 -12.75 -2.32 -9.05
N PRO A 75 -13.40 -1.46 -8.24
CA PRO A 75 -13.15 -1.40 -6.80
C PRO A 75 -13.43 -2.73 -6.08
N ALA A 76 -14.29 -3.58 -6.60
CA ALA A 76 -14.56 -4.89 -6.00
C ALA A 76 -13.35 -5.82 -6.02
N ARG A 77 -12.35 -5.52 -6.85
CA ARG A 77 -11.11 -6.30 -6.94
C ARG A 77 -10.04 -5.85 -5.96
N ILE A 78 -10.27 -4.76 -5.22
CA ILE A 78 -9.24 -4.09 -4.44
C ILE A 78 -9.59 -4.10 -2.95
N VAL A 79 -8.68 -4.65 -2.13
CA VAL A 79 -8.77 -4.62 -0.67
C VAL A 79 -7.64 -3.73 -0.15
N THR A 80 -7.92 -2.92 0.87
CA THR A 80 -6.91 -2.06 1.50
C THR A 80 -6.82 -2.32 2.99
N GLN A 81 -5.63 -2.14 3.55
CA GLN A 81 -5.39 -2.25 4.99
C GLN A 81 -4.20 -1.38 5.37
N GLY A 82 -4.29 -0.69 6.51
CA GLY A 82 -3.17 0.02 7.11
C GLY A 82 -2.76 -0.63 8.40
N TYR A 83 -1.45 -0.72 8.65
CA TYR A 83 -0.90 -1.35 9.85
C TYR A 83 -0.10 -0.37 10.71
N GLY A 84 0.01 0.89 10.31
CA GLY A 84 0.81 1.85 11.04
C GLY A 84 2.27 1.40 11.12
N LYS A 85 2.84 1.43 12.31
CA LYS A 85 4.25 1.06 12.55
C LYS A 85 4.49 -0.43 12.74
N GLU A 86 3.46 -1.25 12.70
CA GLU A 86 3.60 -2.69 12.84
C GLU A 86 4.30 -3.29 11.62
N PHE A 87 4.96 -4.43 11.83
CA PHE A 87 5.66 -5.19 10.78
C PHE A 87 6.80 -4.42 10.11
N PRO A 88 7.77 -3.88 10.88
CA PRO A 88 8.93 -3.23 10.27
C PRO A 88 9.76 -4.23 9.46
N VAL A 89 10.33 -3.76 8.35
CA VAL A 89 11.24 -4.56 7.51
C VAL A 89 12.69 -4.14 7.70
N ALA A 90 12.93 -3.05 8.43
CA ALA A 90 14.26 -2.53 8.68
C ALA A 90 14.32 -1.84 10.05
N ASP A 91 15.51 -1.43 10.45
CA ASP A 91 15.77 -0.80 11.75
C ASP A 91 15.20 0.63 11.79
N ASN A 92 14.33 0.90 12.76
CA ASN A 92 13.74 2.23 12.96
C ASN A 92 14.70 3.23 13.59
N THR A 93 15.88 2.80 14.05
CA THR A 93 16.87 3.71 14.65
C THR A 93 17.71 4.42 13.61
N SER A 94 17.72 3.96 12.36
CA SER A 94 18.46 4.62 11.28
C SER A 94 17.51 5.34 10.32
N VAL A 95 18.03 6.39 9.69
CA VAL A 95 17.26 7.14 8.67
C VAL A 95 16.87 6.24 7.51
N SER A 96 17.82 5.44 7.02
CA SER A 96 17.58 4.54 5.90
C SER A 96 16.60 3.43 6.26
N GLY A 97 16.68 2.90 7.47
CA GLY A 97 15.76 1.87 7.95
C GLY A 97 14.33 2.40 8.07
N ARG A 98 14.17 3.60 8.62
CA ARG A 98 12.85 4.23 8.69
C ARG A 98 12.26 4.45 7.29
N ALA A 99 13.07 4.88 6.33
CA ALA A 99 12.61 5.07 4.96
C ALA A 99 12.11 3.77 4.34
N MET A 100 12.76 2.64 4.64
CA MET A 100 12.33 1.33 4.16
C MET A 100 11.01 0.90 4.81
N ASN A 101 10.76 1.30 6.06
CA ASN A 101 9.52 0.95 6.75
C ASN A 101 8.33 1.75 6.24
N ARG A 102 8.54 2.98 5.73
CA ARG A 102 7.50 3.81 5.13
C ARG A 102 7.23 3.31 3.71
N ARG A 103 6.27 2.39 3.59
CA ARG A 103 6.01 1.71 2.32
C ARG A 103 4.55 1.34 2.15
N VAL A 104 4.18 1.05 0.92
CA VAL A 104 2.92 0.40 0.56
C VAL A 104 3.27 -0.89 -0.17
N GLU A 105 2.76 -2.00 0.32
CA GLU A 105 2.96 -3.30 -0.30
C GLU A 105 1.71 -3.68 -1.09
N VAL A 106 1.90 -4.15 -2.31
CA VAL A 106 0.81 -4.58 -3.18
C VAL A 106 1.01 -6.06 -3.49
N THR A 107 0.01 -6.86 -3.15
CA THR A 107 -0.01 -8.29 -3.45
C THR A 107 -1.11 -8.57 -4.44
N ILE A 108 -0.76 -9.23 -5.53
CA ILE A 108 -1.70 -9.56 -6.61
C ILE A 108 -1.96 -11.07 -6.54
N SER A 109 -3.25 -11.43 -6.56
CA SER A 109 -3.63 -12.84 -6.53
C SER A 109 -3.22 -13.58 -7.80
N ASN A 110 -3.13 -14.90 -7.69
CA ASN A 110 -3.00 -15.78 -8.85
C ASN A 110 -4.40 -16.02 -9.40
N ASP A 111 -4.65 -15.58 -10.62
CA ASP A 111 -5.96 -15.72 -11.28
C ASP A 111 -7.08 -15.17 -10.39
N ASN A 112 -8.16 -15.93 -10.18
CA ASN A 112 -9.33 -15.49 -9.42
C ASN A 112 -9.24 -15.83 -7.93
N GLN A 113 -8.05 -16.10 -7.41
CA GLN A 113 -7.89 -16.43 -6.00
C GLN A 113 -8.12 -15.21 -5.10
N PRO A 114 -8.70 -15.39 -3.91
CA PRO A 114 -8.86 -14.28 -2.97
C PRO A 114 -7.49 -13.86 -2.38
N VAL A 115 -7.42 -12.60 -1.95
CA VAL A 115 -6.30 -12.08 -1.17
C VAL A 115 -6.81 -11.69 0.20
N ALA A 116 -5.98 -11.85 1.22
CA ALA A 116 -6.36 -11.55 2.59
C ALA A 116 -5.36 -10.62 3.25
N PRO A 117 -5.81 -9.68 4.10
CA PRO A 117 -4.91 -8.85 4.88
C PRO A 117 -3.99 -9.66 5.78
N ARG A 118 -2.79 -9.14 6.02
CA ARG A 118 -1.79 -9.77 6.88
C ARG A 118 -2.32 -10.04 8.27
N SER A 119 -3.10 -9.10 8.84
CA SER A 119 -3.67 -9.24 10.18
C SER A 119 -4.57 -10.47 10.29
N THR A 120 -5.29 -10.84 9.23
CA THR A 120 -6.11 -12.06 9.20
C THR A 120 -5.24 -13.30 9.22
N MET A 121 -4.11 -13.28 8.52
CA MET A 121 -3.18 -14.39 8.46
C MET A 121 -2.45 -14.59 9.79
N SER A 122 -2.09 -13.50 10.47
CA SER A 122 -1.36 -13.57 11.73
C SER A 122 -2.24 -13.98 12.93
N ALA A 123 -3.56 -13.94 12.78
CA ALA A 123 -4.49 -14.39 13.83
C ALA A 123 -4.52 -15.91 14.01
N ASN A 124 -3.89 -16.62 13.12
CA ASN A 124 -3.79 -18.07 13.19
C ASN A 124 -2.49 -18.48 13.87
#